data_2f5418966057d1861b41035f3491832a
#
_entry.id   2f5418966057d1861b41035f3491832a
#
_cell.length_a   1.000
_cell.length_b   1.000
_cell.length_c   1.000
_cell.angle_alpha   90.00
_cell.angle_beta   90.00
_cell.angle_gamma   90.00
#
_symmetry.space_group_name_H-M   'P 1'
#
loop_
_entity.id
_entity.type
_entity.pdbx_description
1 polymer ?
#
loop_
_entity_poly.entity_id
_entity_poly.type
_entity_poly.pdbx_seq_one_letter_code
_entity_poly.pdbx_strand_id
1 'polypeptide(L)'
;IGSLELVVLGFVPGFEAFGFLGGEAQEMFLLTLDIVQSLVIVALVMGVLNRTVIPSGKRREVNSIDAVVILGMIFGLMITDFGFRASKIALGTEPASWLPVSSMWATFFLSNVDVATAAFSTEFFYWIHVCLLFAFLNYLPYSKHSHVLTVIPNIFFQNLEPRGKMSKIDFEDIPDDFEHFGTGKFEDFSWKDVLDAYTCTECGRCTD
;
A
#
# COMPACT_ATOMS: atom_id res chain seq x y z
N ILE A 1 -4.23 -0.34 9.02
CA ILE A 1 -5.05 -0.20 10.24
C ILE A 1 -4.96 1.23 10.76
N GLY A 2 -3.76 1.83 10.91
CA GLY A 2 -3.61 3.22 11.40
C GLY A 2 -4.40 4.25 10.59
N SER A 3 -4.32 4.22 9.25
CA SER A 3 -5.11 5.12 8.39
C SER A 3 -6.63 4.90 8.52
N LEU A 4 -7.08 3.67 8.81
CA LEU A 4 -8.49 3.40 9.09
C LEU A 4 -8.90 3.98 10.44
N GLU A 5 -8.05 3.90 11.45
CA GLU A 5 -8.29 4.57 12.75
C GLU A 5 -8.49 6.06 12.55
N LEU A 6 -7.63 6.73 11.77
CA LEU A 6 -7.77 8.14 11.44
C LEU A 6 -9.10 8.48 10.74
N VAL A 7 -9.52 7.67 9.78
CA VAL A 7 -10.81 7.88 9.08
C VAL A 7 -11.97 7.73 10.06
N VAL A 8 -11.96 6.70 10.91
CA VAL A 8 -13.03 6.47 11.89
C VAL A 8 -13.05 7.57 12.94
N LEU A 9 -11.89 8.08 13.37
CA LEU A 9 -11.77 9.20 14.30
C LEU A 9 -12.51 10.45 13.82
N GLY A 10 -12.56 10.68 12.51
CA GLY A 10 -13.34 11.79 11.93
C GLY A 10 -14.84 11.67 12.09
N PHE A 11 -15.38 10.45 12.22
CA PHE A 11 -16.80 10.19 12.45
C PHE A 11 -17.13 9.96 13.93
N VAL A 12 -16.19 9.41 14.68
CA VAL A 12 -16.34 9.06 16.09
C VAL A 12 -15.19 9.69 16.88
N PRO A 13 -15.37 10.91 17.40
CA PRO A 13 -14.34 11.58 18.18
C PRO A 13 -13.91 10.73 19.38
N GLY A 14 -12.59 10.60 19.59
CA GLY A 14 -12.03 9.76 20.65
C GLY A 14 -11.99 8.25 20.33
N PHE A 15 -12.19 7.86 19.09
CA PHE A 15 -12.06 6.47 18.68
C PHE A 15 -10.61 5.99 18.84
N GLU A 16 -10.45 4.84 19.48
CA GLU A 16 -9.19 4.13 19.66
C GLU A 16 -9.36 2.71 19.11
N ALA A 17 -8.53 2.32 18.14
CA ALA A 17 -8.69 1.05 17.42
C ALA A 17 -8.67 -0.19 18.35
N PHE A 18 -7.88 -0.13 19.41
CA PHE A 18 -7.73 -1.20 20.40
C PHE A 18 -8.09 -0.78 21.83
N GLY A 19 -8.67 0.40 22.01
CA GLY A 19 -9.08 0.90 23.34
C GLY A 19 -10.05 -0.01 24.07
N PHE A 20 -10.84 -0.80 23.34
CA PHE A 20 -11.76 -1.80 23.92
C PHE A 20 -11.05 -2.98 24.62
N LEU A 21 -9.76 -3.21 24.33
CA LEU A 21 -8.92 -4.24 24.97
C LEU A 21 -8.14 -3.70 26.18
N GLY A 22 -8.26 -2.40 26.46
CA GLY A 22 -7.55 -1.71 27.53
C GLY A 22 -6.49 -0.73 27.02
N GLY A 23 -6.10 0.23 27.86
CA GLY A 23 -5.16 1.29 27.49
C GLY A 23 -3.79 0.76 27.06
N GLU A 24 -3.28 -0.27 27.70
CA GLU A 24 -2.00 -0.88 27.33
C GLU A 24 -2.01 -1.46 25.91
N ALA A 25 -3.12 -2.04 25.46
CA ALA A 25 -3.24 -2.56 24.10
C ALA A 25 -3.20 -1.43 23.05
N GLN A 26 -3.84 -0.30 23.33
CA GLN A 26 -3.77 0.88 22.48
C GLN A 26 -2.36 1.48 22.44
N GLU A 27 -1.69 1.56 23.57
CA GLU A 27 -0.31 2.05 23.67
C GLU A 27 0.67 1.16 22.90
N MET A 28 0.58 -0.16 23.02
CA MET A 28 1.37 -1.11 22.23
C MET A 28 1.07 -1.00 20.71
N PHE A 29 -0.18 -0.75 20.35
CA PHE A 29 -0.56 -0.52 18.97
C PHE A 29 0.09 0.77 18.41
N LEU A 30 0.06 1.86 19.17
CA LEU A 30 0.71 3.12 18.80
C LEU A 30 2.22 2.96 18.61
N LEU A 31 2.90 2.26 19.53
CA LEU A 31 4.32 1.97 19.42
C LEU A 31 4.63 1.13 18.15
N THR A 32 3.82 0.11 17.90
CA THR A 32 3.98 -0.74 16.72
C THR A 32 3.81 0.07 15.44
N LEU A 33 2.82 0.96 15.37
CA LEU A 33 2.61 1.85 14.24
C LEU A 33 3.82 2.76 13.99
N ASP A 34 4.31 3.41 15.04
CA ASP A 34 5.43 4.37 14.96
C ASP A 34 6.71 3.70 14.42
N ILE A 35 7.01 2.48 14.90
CA ILE A 35 8.14 1.68 14.43
C ILE A 35 7.93 1.22 12.97
N VAL A 36 6.77 0.64 12.66
CA VAL A 36 6.49 0.12 11.32
C VAL A 36 6.50 1.23 10.27
N GLN A 37 5.92 2.39 10.56
CA GLN A 37 5.97 3.55 9.67
C GLN A 37 7.39 4.02 9.41
N SER A 38 8.24 4.03 10.43
CA SER A 38 9.66 4.37 10.30
C SER A 38 10.39 3.40 9.37
N LEU A 39 10.14 2.10 9.52
CA LEU A 39 10.68 1.06 8.63
C LEU A 39 10.18 1.20 7.20
N VAL A 40 8.91 1.56 7.01
CA VAL A 40 8.34 1.84 5.68
C VAL A 40 9.05 3.01 5.03
N ILE A 41 9.30 4.11 5.75
CA ILE A 41 10.07 5.26 5.19
C ILE A 41 11.47 4.82 4.75
N VAL A 42 12.18 4.04 5.58
CA VAL A 42 13.49 3.50 5.21
C VAL A 42 13.41 2.66 3.94
N ALA A 43 12.42 1.77 3.85
CA ALA A 43 12.20 0.94 2.66
C ALA A 43 11.87 1.78 1.41
N LEU A 44 11.08 2.85 1.55
CA LEU A 44 10.76 3.78 0.47
C LEU A 44 12.02 4.50 -0.03
N VAL A 45 12.84 5.03 0.88
CA VAL A 45 14.12 5.67 0.53
C VAL A 45 15.02 4.68 -0.20
N MET A 46 15.18 3.46 0.32
CA MET A 46 15.95 2.41 -0.36
C MET A 46 15.36 2.07 -1.74
N GLY A 47 14.04 2.01 -1.87
CA GLY A 47 13.36 1.78 -3.14
C GLY A 47 13.62 2.86 -4.19
N VAL A 48 13.62 4.12 -3.75
CA VAL A 48 13.98 5.27 -4.61
C VAL A 48 15.46 5.23 -4.99
N LEU A 49 16.36 5.02 -4.02
CA LEU A 49 17.80 4.93 -4.28
C LEU A 49 18.13 3.79 -5.26
N ASN A 50 17.53 2.62 -5.10
CA ASN A 50 17.71 1.51 -6.03
C ASN A 50 17.24 1.80 -7.46
N ARG A 51 16.29 2.73 -7.62
CA ARG A 51 15.79 3.11 -8.94
C ARG A 51 16.60 4.22 -9.59
N THR A 52 17.10 5.17 -8.78
CA THR A 52 17.76 6.38 -9.26
C THR A 52 19.27 6.28 -9.27
N VAL A 53 19.87 5.69 -8.22
CA VAL A 53 21.33 5.69 -7.98
C VAL A 53 21.98 4.36 -8.35
N ILE A 54 21.29 3.24 -8.18
CA ILE A 54 21.81 1.89 -8.43
C ILE A 54 20.99 1.22 -9.56
N PRO A 55 21.01 1.73 -10.79
CA PRO A 55 20.29 1.12 -11.87
C PRO A 55 20.99 -0.17 -12.30
N SER A 56 20.48 -1.32 -11.92
CA SER A 56 20.86 -2.58 -12.53
C SER A 56 20.15 -2.68 -13.90
N GLY A 57 20.93 -2.80 -14.98
CA GLY A 57 20.60 -2.77 -16.42
C GLY A 57 19.13 -2.94 -16.84
N LYS A 58 18.51 -4.09 -16.59
CA LYS A 58 17.13 -4.38 -17.03
C LYS A 58 16.02 -3.64 -16.22
N ARG A 59 16.27 -3.27 -14.97
CA ARG A 59 15.31 -2.50 -14.16
C ARG A 59 15.07 -1.08 -14.64
N ARG A 60 15.97 -0.55 -15.48
CA ARG A 60 15.87 0.80 -16.03
C ARG A 60 14.71 0.93 -17.02
N GLU A 61 14.35 -0.17 -17.70
CA GLU A 61 13.26 -0.19 -18.69
C GLU A 61 11.87 -0.22 -18.03
N VAL A 62 11.77 -0.70 -16.78
CA VAL A 62 10.53 -0.81 -16.01
C VAL A 62 10.28 0.43 -15.10
N ASN A 63 11.05 1.49 -15.26
CA ASN A 63 10.89 2.71 -14.46
C ASN A 63 9.68 3.52 -14.92
N SER A 64 8.50 3.13 -14.46
CA SER A 64 7.26 3.83 -14.80
C SER A 64 7.00 4.99 -13.84
N ILE A 65 6.46 6.09 -14.37
CA ILE A 65 5.95 7.24 -13.59
C ILE A 65 4.97 6.75 -12.52
N ASP A 66 4.16 5.75 -12.84
CA ASP A 66 3.22 5.11 -11.94
C ASP A 66 3.89 4.65 -10.62
N ALA A 67 5.03 3.99 -10.71
CA ALA A 67 5.75 3.54 -9.51
C ALA A 67 6.26 4.70 -8.65
N VAL A 68 6.65 5.82 -9.25
CA VAL A 68 7.08 7.02 -8.52
C VAL A 68 5.89 7.68 -7.84
N VAL A 69 4.74 7.75 -8.52
CA VAL A 69 3.50 8.28 -7.96
C VAL A 69 3.07 7.46 -6.73
N ILE A 70 3.05 6.13 -6.85
CA ILE A 70 2.67 5.24 -5.73
C ILE A 70 3.61 5.41 -4.54
N LEU A 71 4.94 5.38 -4.77
CA LEU A 71 5.92 5.58 -3.69
C LEU A 71 5.77 6.95 -3.04
N GLY A 72 5.50 7.99 -3.84
CA GLY A 72 5.24 9.35 -3.35
C GLY A 72 3.98 9.44 -2.50
N MET A 73 2.90 8.78 -2.91
CA MET A 73 1.64 8.74 -2.14
C MET A 73 1.84 7.99 -0.81
N ILE A 74 2.52 6.83 -0.82
CA ILE A 74 2.81 6.10 0.43
C ILE A 74 3.71 6.93 1.35
N PHE A 75 4.73 7.59 0.80
CA PHE A 75 5.58 8.49 1.58
C PHE A 75 4.77 9.64 2.18
N GLY A 76 3.90 10.27 1.40
CA GLY A 76 3.00 11.31 1.87
C GLY A 76 2.09 10.85 3.01
N LEU A 77 1.52 9.64 2.92
CA LEU A 77 0.72 9.04 3.99
C LEU A 77 1.53 8.86 5.28
N MET A 78 2.78 8.40 5.19
CA MET A 78 3.64 8.25 6.38
C MET A 78 3.97 9.60 7.02
N ILE A 79 4.36 10.58 6.21
CA ILE A 79 4.71 11.92 6.71
C ILE A 79 3.50 12.62 7.34
N THR A 80 2.33 12.51 6.75
CA THR A 80 1.12 13.13 7.28
C THR A 80 0.65 12.50 8.58
N ASP A 81 0.81 11.18 8.74
CA ASP A 81 0.50 10.51 10.01
C ASP A 81 1.50 10.89 11.11
N PHE A 82 2.82 10.94 10.81
CA PHE A 82 3.81 11.46 11.77
C PHE A 82 3.51 12.91 12.17
N GLY A 83 3.16 13.76 11.21
CA GLY A 83 2.78 15.16 11.49
C GLY A 83 1.55 15.27 12.39
N PHE A 84 0.53 14.44 12.14
CA PHE A 84 -0.67 14.38 12.96
C PHE A 84 -0.36 13.97 14.40
N ARG A 85 0.37 12.86 14.60
CA ARG A 85 0.74 12.36 15.94
C ARG A 85 1.68 13.31 16.67
N ALA A 86 2.67 13.86 15.98
CA ALA A 86 3.54 14.88 16.55
C ALA A 86 2.77 16.11 17.06
N SER A 87 1.78 16.55 16.29
CA SER A 87 0.91 17.68 16.69
C SER A 87 0.06 17.34 17.92
N LYS A 88 -0.47 16.11 18.01
CA LYS A 88 -1.20 15.63 19.20
C LYS A 88 -0.31 15.49 20.45
N ILE A 89 0.95 15.07 20.26
CA ILE A 89 1.95 15.06 21.36
C ILE A 89 2.23 16.49 21.83
N ALA A 90 2.38 17.46 20.90
CA ALA A 90 2.59 18.87 21.26
C ALA A 90 1.38 19.47 22.01
N LEU A 91 0.16 19.01 21.73
CA LEU A 91 -1.06 19.36 22.46
C LEU A 91 -1.21 18.61 23.81
N GLY A 92 -0.37 17.61 24.08
CA GLY A 92 -0.48 16.77 25.29
C GLY A 92 -1.64 15.78 25.25
N THR A 93 -2.21 15.51 24.08
CA THR A 93 -3.37 14.59 23.91
C THR A 93 -2.94 13.15 23.60
N GLU A 94 -1.68 12.92 23.22
CA GLU A 94 -1.10 11.59 23.04
C GLU A 94 0.18 11.40 23.89
N PRO A 95 0.43 10.18 24.40
CA PRO A 95 1.59 9.90 25.23
C PRO A 95 2.87 9.80 24.40
N ALA A 96 3.81 10.72 24.59
CA ALA A 96 5.10 10.73 23.89
C ALA A 96 5.95 9.48 24.17
N SER A 97 5.75 8.81 25.31
CA SER A 97 6.51 7.63 25.73
C SER A 97 6.33 6.41 24.81
N TRP A 98 5.18 6.31 24.15
CA TRP A 98 4.84 5.20 23.26
C TRP A 98 5.00 5.51 21.79
N LEU A 99 5.45 6.73 21.44
CA LEU A 99 5.61 7.23 20.09
C LEU A 99 7.03 7.85 19.94
N PRO A 100 8.12 7.03 19.98
CA PRO A 100 9.47 7.55 20.03
C PRO A 100 9.84 8.40 18.80
N VAL A 101 9.46 7.98 17.59
CA VAL A 101 9.82 8.73 16.36
C VAL A 101 8.93 9.96 16.20
N SER A 102 7.62 9.81 16.42
CA SER A 102 6.68 10.94 16.42
C SER A 102 7.04 11.99 17.48
N SER A 103 7.55 11.58 18.64
CA SER A 103 8.02 12.52 19.69
C SER A 103 9.28 13.26 19.28
N MET A 104 10.19 12.64 18.54
CA MET A 104 11.31 13.33 17.92
C MET A 104 10.82 14.41 16.95
N TRP A 105 9.87 14.10 16.08
CA TRP A 105 9.25 15.06 15.18
C TRP A 105 8.61 16.23 15.94
N ALA A 106 7.86 15.94 17.01
CA ALA A 106 7.26 16.97 17.86
C ALA A 106 8.35 17.87 18.46
N THR A 107 9.44 17.30 18.95
CA THR A 107 10.55 18.05 19.53
C THR A 107 11.27 18.93 18.52
N PHE A 108 11.53 18.44 17.31
CA PHE A 108 12.25 19.19 16.28
C PHE A 108 11.40 20.31 15.64
N PHE A 109 10.13 20.05 15.36
CA PHE A 109 9.31 20.95 14.56
C PHE A 109 8.26 21.73 15.38
N LEU A 110 7.86 21.23 16.54
CA LEU A 110 6.73 21.76 17.30
C LEU A 110 7.08 22.17 18.75
N SER A 111 8.34 22.11 19.17
CA SER A 111 8.76 22.39 20.56
C SER A 111 8.48 23.83 21.03
N ASN A 112 8.44 24.79 20.12
CA ASN A 112 8.28 26.22 20.42
C ASN A 112 6.98 26.80 19.81
N VAL A 113 6.03 25.93 19.45
CA VAL A 113 4.79 26.33 18.76
C VAL A 113 3.70 26.55 19.81
N ASP A 114 2.90 27.60 19.64
CA ASP A 114 1.75 27.87 20.49
C ASP A 114 0.62 26.84 20.26
N VAL A 115 -0.25 26.72 21.26
CA VAL A 115 -1.34 25.73 21.26
C VAL A 115 -2.26 25.89 20.04
N ALA A 116 -2.51 27.14 19.58
CA ALA A 116 -3.36 27.37 18.43
C ALA A 116 -2.74 26.83 17.14
N THR A 117 -1.43 27.02 16.95
CA THR A 117 -0.71 26.49 15.79
C THR A 117 -0.60 24.96 15.85
N ALA A 118 -0.39 24.36 17.02
CA ALA A 118 -0.39 22.91 17.19
C ALA A 118 -1.76 22.30 16.86
N ALA A 119 -2.85 22.94 17.30
CA ALA A 119 -4.21 22.54 16.95
C ALA A 119 -4.48 22.65 15.44
N PHE A 120 -4.08 23.76 14.82
CA PHE A 120 -4.19 23.90 13.37
C PHE A 120 -3.39 22.85 12.62
N SER A 121 -2.16 22.54 13.09
CA SER A 121 -1.32 21.49 12.48
C SER A 121 -1.98 20.12 12.58
N THR A 122 -2.65 19.81 13.68
CA THR A 122 -3.39 18.54 13.85
C THR A 122 -4.49 18.42 12.78
N GLU A 123 -5.32 19.43 12.63
CA GLU A 123 -6.38 19.47 11.62
C GLU A 123 -5.80 19.41 10.19
N PHE A 124 -4.75 20.16 9.93
CA PHE A 124 -4.11 20.21 8.63
C PHE A 124 -3.56 18.85 8.20
N PHE A 125 -2.78 18.18 9.05
CA PHE A 125 -2.25 16.86 8.74
C PHE A 125 -3.33 15.79 8.67
N TYR A 126 -4.36 15.88 9.51
CA TYR A 126 -5.52 14.99 9.45
C TYR A 126 -6.19 15.07 8.07
N TRP A 127 -6.58 16.24 7.62
CA TRP A 127 -7.30 16.40 6.35
C TRP A 127 -6.45 16.04 5.14
N ILE A 128 -5.15 16.39 5.13
CA ILE A 128 -4.24 15.97 4.06
C ILE A 128 -4.11 14.46 4.03
N HIS A 129 -3.97 13.80 5.19
CA HIS A 129 -3.87 12.34 5.26
C HIS A 129 -5.12 11.66 4.70
N VAL A 130 -6.29 12.09 5.11
CA VAL A 130 -7.57 11.54 4.64
C VAL A 130 -7.77 11.76 3.14
N CYS A 131 -7.49 12.96 2.63
CA CYS A 131 -7.58 13.25 1.20
C CYS A 131 -6.58 12.40 0.40
N LEU A 132 -5.36 12.28 0.88
CA LEU A 132 -4.32 11.48 0.24
C LEU A 132 -4.65 10.00 0.26
N LEU A 133 -5.22 9.49 1.36
CA LEU A 133 -5.69 8.12 1.47
C LEU A 133 -6.79 7.81 0.43
N PHE A 134 -7.80 8.67 0.32
CA PHE A 134 -8.84 8.49 -0.68
C PHE A 134 -8.32 8.62 -2.11
N ALA A 135 -7.40 9.55 -2.36
CA ALA A 135 -6.73 9.65 -3.66
C ALA A 135 -5.97 8.36 -3.98
N PHE A 136 -5.22 7.81 -3.02
CA PHE A 136 -4.50 6.56 -3.16
C PHE A 136 -5.44 5.37 -3.45
N LEU A 137 -6.53 5.24 -2.67
CA LEU A 137 -7.50 4.16 -2.88
C LEU A 137 -8.19 4.25 -4.26
N ASN A 138 -8.49 5.46 -4.74
CA ASN A 138 -9.03 5.65 -6.09
C ASN A 138 -8.01 5.37 -7.19
N TYR A 139 -6.72 5.65 -6.95
CA TYR A 139 -5.65 5.42 -7.90
C TYR A 139 -5.26 3.93 -8.00
N LEU A 140 -5.38 3.19 -6.90
CA LEU A 140 -4.92 1.81 -6.74
C LEU A 140 -5.44 0.85 -7.82
N PRO A 141 -6.75 0.82 -8.20
CA PRO A 141 -7.26 -0.09 -9.23
C PRO A 141 -6.69 0.15 -10.63
N TYR A 142 -6.25 1.37 -10.93
CA TYR A 142 -5.72 1.78 -12.24
C TYR A 142 -4.19 1.72 -12.31
N SER A 143 -3.54 1.41 -11.21
CA SER A 143 -2.09 1.39 -11.08
C SER A 143 -1.54 -0.03 -11.10
N LYS A 144 -0.21 -0.15 -11.22
CA LYS A 144 0.49 -1.44 -11.04
C LYS A 144 0.27 -2.07 -9.66
N HIS A 145 -0.26 -1.34 -8.69
CA HIS A 145 -0.64 -1.84 -7.37
C HIS A 145 -1.99 -2.58 -7.35
N SER A 146 -2.73 -2.61 -8.46
CA SER A 146 -3.97 -3.40 -8.58
C SER A 146 -3.76 -4.87 -8.21
N HIS A 147 -2.54 -5.39 -8.40
CA HIS A 147 -2.18 -6.76 -8.02
C HIS A 147 -2.42 -7.05 -6.52
N VAL A 148 -2.34 -6.06 -5.64
CA VAL A 148 -2.63 -6.23 -4.19
C VAL A 148 -4.08 -6.67 -3.96
N LEU A 149 -5.00 -6.20 -4.80
CA LEU A 149 -6.40 -6.59 -4.75
C LEU A 149 -6.65 -7.91 -5.48
N THR A 150 -6.02 -8.10 -6.64
CA THR A 150 -6.28 -9.24 -7.52
C THR A 150 -5.51 -10.50 -7.12
N VAL A 151 -4.43 -10.39 -6.33
CA VAL A 151 -3.64 -11.54 -5.87
C VAL A 151 -4.46 -12.51 -5.00
N ILE A 152 -5.37 -11.99 -4.16
CA ILE A 152 -6.19 -12.81 -3.27
C ILE A 152 -7.10 -13.74 -4.09
N PRO A 153 -7.99 -13.25 -4.98
CA PRO A 153 -8.78 -14.12 -5.83
C PRO A 153 -7.90 -14.95 -6.77
N ASN A 154 -6.78 -14.44 -7.24
CA ASN A 154 -5.88 -15.19 -8.11
C ASN A 154 -5.29 -16.43 -7.43
N ILE A 155 -4.84 -16.31 -6.18
CA ILE A 155 -4.36 -17.45 -5.38
C ILE A 155 -5.50 -18.40 -5.05
N PHE A 156 -6.68 -17.86 -4.69
CA PHE A 156 -7.84 -18.69 -4.35
C PHE A 156 -8.26 -19.59 -5.51
N PHE A 157 -8.26 -19.09 -6.74
CA PHE A 157 -8.63 -19.82 -7.95
C PHE A 157 -7.44 -20.47 -8.67
N GLN A 158 -6.30 -20.62 -8.02
CA GLN A 158 -5.14 -21.28 -8.63
C GLN A 158 -5.45 -22.75 -8.97
N ASN A 159 -4.86 -23.24 -10.07
CA ASN A 159 -4.94 -24.65 -10.41
C ASN A 159 -4.10 -25.47 -9.42
N LEU A 160 -4.71 -26.45 -8.75
CA LEU A 160 -4.05 -27.32 -7.76
C LEU A 160 -3.48 -28.60 -8.39
N GLU A 161 -3.63 -28.78 -9.70
CA GLU A 161 -3.02 -29.93 -10.38
C GLU A 161 -1.48 -29.82 -10.44
N PRO A 162 -0.78 -30.95 -10.62
CA PRO A 162 0.67 -30.93 -10.73
C PRO A 162 1.15 -30.01 -11.84
N ARG A 163 2.20 -29.23 -11.56
CA ARG A 163 2.77 -28.29 -12.55
C ARG A 163 3.23 -29.07 -13.79
N GLY A 164 2.91 -28.54 -14.96
CA GLY A 164 3.27 -29.16 -16.25
C GLY A 164 2.27 -30.22 -16.75
N LYS A 165 1.16 -30.45 -16.01
CA LYS A 165 0.07 -31.25 -16.53
C LYS A 165 -0.71 -30.42 -17.56
N MET A 166 -0.50 -30.73 -18.81
CA MET A 166 -1.25 -30.14 -19.92
C MET A 166 -2.57 -30.89 -20.13
N SER A 167 -3.64 -30.17 -20.49
CA SER A 167 -4.88 -30.78 -20.94
C SER A 167 -4.62 -31.59 -22.21
N LYS A 168 -5.19 -32.80 -22.28
CA LYS A 168 -5.10 -33.61 -23.49
C LYS A 168 -5.99 -32.97 -24.57
N ILE A 169 -5.45 -32.83 -25.77
CA ILE A 169 -6.22 -32.47 -26.94
C ILE A 169 -6.72 -33.76 -27.54
N ASP A 170 -8.04 -33.90 -27.65
CA ASP A 170 -8.66 -35.02 -28.35
C ASP A 170 -8.79 -34.66 -29.83
N PHE A 171 -8.03 -35.33 -30.67
CA PHE A 171 -8.04 -35.09 -32.11
C PHE A 171 -9.17 -35.83 -32.85
N GLU A 172 -9.86 -36.74 -32.15
CA GLU A 172 -11.00 -37.50 -32.75
C GLU A 172 -12.31 -36.70 -32.66
N ASP A 173 -12.43 -35.75 -31.74
CA ASP A 173 -13.63 -34.98 -31.46
C ASP A 173 -13.46 -33.47 -31.78
N ILE A 174 -12.78 -33.16 -32.92
CA ILE A 174 -12.60 -31.80 -33.36
C ILE A 174 -13.84 -31.33 -34.12
N PRO A 175 -14.50 -30.22 -33.68
CA PRO A 175 -15.61 -29.64 -34.43
C PRO A 175 -15.21 -29.21 -35.83
N ASP A 176 -16.10 -29.33 -36.82
CA ASP A 176 -15.81 -28.96 -38.22
C ASP A 176 -15.54 -27.45 -38.43
N ASP A 177 -15.88 -26.61 -37.46
CA ASP A 177 -15.64 -25.17 -37.42
C ASP A 177 -14.36 -24.76 -36.65
N PHE A 178 -13.52 -25.74 -36.29
CA PHE A 178 -12.34 -25.50 -35.50
C PHE A 178 -11.22 -24.82 -36.33
N GLU A 179 -10.91 -23.56 -36.01
CA GLU A 179 -9.97 -22.76 -36.80
C GLU A 179 -8.49 -22.98 -36.43
N HIS A 180 -8.19 -23.21 -35.15
CA HIS A 180 -6.78 -23.34 -34.69
C HIS A 180 -6.66 -24.01 -33.32
N PHE A 181 -5.53 -24.62 -33.04
CA PHE A 181 -5.17 -25.17 -31.73
C PHE A 181 -4.50 -24.10 -30.89
N GLY A 182 -4.85 -24.04 -29.60
CA GLY A 182 -4.30 -23.08 -28.63
C GLY A 182 -5.01 -21.72 -28.68
N THR A 183 -4.40 -20.72 -28.07
CA THR A 183 -4.94 -19.35 -27.96
C THR A 183 -4.51 -18.52 -29.15
N GLY A 184 -5.39 -18.29 -30.12
CA GLY A 184 -5.17 -17.45 -31.28
C GLY A 184 -5.82 -16.07 -31.17
N LYS A 185 -6.89 -15.96 -30.40
CA LYS A 185 -7.64 -14.71 -30.18
C LYS A 185 -7.81 -14.48 -28.68
N PHE A 186 -8.17 -13.26 -28.29
CA PHE A 186 -8.37 -12.91 -26.88
C PHE A 186 -9.52 -13.70 -26.25
N GLU A 187 -10.53 -14.03 -27.02
CA GLU A 187 -11.70 -14.80 -26.61
C GLU A 187 -11.37 -16.25 -26.27
N ASP A 188 -10.24 -16.77 -26.71
CA ASP A 188 -9.76 -18.14 -26.43
C ASP A 188 -9.15 -18.27 -25.03
N PHE A 189 -8.80 -17.15 -24.39
CA PHE A 189 -8.28 -17.15 -23.02
C PHE A 189 -9.37 -17.47 -22.02
N SER A 190 -9.07 -18.33 -21.07
CA SER A 190 -9.96 -18.53 -19.93
C SER A 190 -10.02 -17.27 -19.06
N TRP A 191 -11.10 -17.09 -18.29
CA TRP A 191 -11.19 -16.01 -17.32
C TRP A 191 -10.02 -16.00 -16.31
N LYS A 192 -9.46 -17.20 -16.04
CA LYS A 192 -8.32 -17.36 -15.13
C LYS A 192 -7.03 -16.80 -15.74
N ASP A 193 -6.79 -17.05 -17.03
CA ASP A 193 -5.63 -16.50 -17.74
C ASP A 193 -5.68 -14.97 -17.77
N VAL A 194 -6.89 -14.42 -17.97
CA VAL A 194 -7.12 -12.98 -17.90
C VAL A 194 -6.84 -12.43 -16.49
N LEU A 195 -7.29 -13.14 -15.44
CA LEU A 195 -7.00 -12.77 -14.05
C LEU A 195 -5.49 -12.82 -13.75
N ASP A 196 -4.77 -13.82 -14.27
CA ASP A 196 -3.31 -13.92 -14.14
C ASP A 196 -2.61 -12.73 -14.78
N ALA A 197 -3.06 -12.31 -15.96
CA ALA A 197 -2.53 -11.13 -16.64
C ALA A 197 -2.79 -9.84 -15.84
N TYR A 198 -4.00 -9.67 -15.29
CA TYR A 198 -4.33 -8.52 -14.42
C TYR A 198 -3.56 -8.49 -13.10
N THR A 199 -3.17 -9.65 -12.59
CA THR A 199 -2.40 -9.75 -11.36
C THR A 199 -0.90 -9.50 -11.60
N CYS A 200 -0.48 -9.45 -12.86
CA CYS A 200 0.92 -9.24 -13.21
C CYS A 200 1.39 -7.82 -12.88
N THR A 201 2.52 -7.70 -12.16
CA THR A 201 3.17 -6.41 -11.84
C THR A 201 4.09 -5.89 -12.94
N GLU A 202 4.16 -6.57 -14.08
CA GLU A 202 5.05 -6.25 -15.21
C GLU A 202 6.53 -6.08 -14.77
N CYS A 203 7.00 -6.94 -13.87
CA CYS A 203 8.36 -6.82 -13.33
C CYS A 203 9.46 -7.32 -14.27
N GLY A 204 9.10 -7.91 -15.44
CA GLY A 204 10.02 -8.40 -16.47
C GLY A 204 10.73 -9.71 -16.15
N ARG A 205 10.50 -10.33 -14.99
CA ARG A 205 11.22 -11.57 -14.61
C ARG A 205 10.87 -12.80 -15.44
N CYS A 206 9.72 -12.80 -16.08
CA CYS A 206 9.25 -13.92 -16.92
C CYS A 206 9.83 -13.87 -18.33
N THR A 207 10.39 -12.74 -18.76
CA THR A 207 10.92 -12.51 -20.12
C THR A 207 12.45 -12.58 -20.20
N ASP A 208 13.12 -12.93 -19.09
CA ASP A 208 14.57 -13.04 -18.97
C ASP A 208 15.11 -14.43 -19.33
#